data_ab4e301ebda95b9502136a52929f643a
#
_entry.id   ab4e301ebda95b9502136a52929f643a
#
_cell.length_a   1.000
_cell.length_b   1.000
_cell.length_c   1.000
_cell.angle_alpha   90.00
_cell.angle_beta   90.00
_cell.angle_gamma   90.00
#
_symmetry.space_group_name_H-M   'P 1'
#
loop_
_entity.id
_entity.type
_entity.pdbx_description
1 polymer ?
#
loop_
_entity_poly.entity_id
_entity_poly.type
_entity_poly.pdbx_seq_one_letter_code
_entity_poly.pdbx_strand_id
1 'polypeptide(L)'
;MTFKCLSLAVALASLVGLADRAAHAETNINKDPDRHPHYVFEAEPHFLLAPLDARTPLPGVGFRGTVVLAQDGFIDRINDSVGLGFGVDYTRDNTWIPVVMQWNFWLSEHWSVFGEPGAAFKFEDRGHANRADFTIYGGGRLRLTDRATLTLRVGYPAVTAGFSFLL
;
A
#
# COMPACT_ATOMS: atom_id res chain seq x y z
N MET A 1 14.14 24.63 -10.04
CA MET A 1 13.11 23.77 -9.40
C MET A 1 13.19 22.30 -9.82
N THR A 2 14.16 21.89 -10.60
CA THR A 2 14.31 20.55 -11.24
C THR A 2 15.12 19.54 -10.43
N PHE A 3 15.91 19.95 -9.46
CA PHE A 3 16.81 19.03 -8.72
C PHE A 3 16.10 18.11 -7.69
N LYS A 4 14.99 18.56 -7.09
CA LYS A 4 14.30 17.76 -6.05
C LYS A 4 13.48 16.58 -6.62
N CYS A 5 12.93 16.72 -7.83
CA CYS A 5 12.24 15.61 -8.50
C CYS A 5 13.21 14.52 -8.96
N LEU A 6 14.42 14.89 -9.38
CA LEU A 6 15.42 13.93 -9.84
C LEU A 6 15.92 13.04 -8.69
N SER A 7 16.09 13.61 -7.48
CA SER A 7 16.54 12.84 -6.31
C SER A 7 15.52 11.81 -5.84
N LEU A 8 14.22 12.12 -5.92
CA LEU A 8 13.15 11.18 -5.57
C LEU A 8 13.05 10.04 -6.59
N ALA A 9 13.17 10.36 -7.88
CA ALA A 9 13.14 9.37 -8.95
C ALA A 9 14.34 8.41 -8.88
N VAL A 10 15.53 8.91 -8.54
CA VAL A 10 16.73 8.08 -8.36
C VAL A 10 16.61 7.18 -7.13
N ALA A 11 16.04 7.67 -6.03
CA ALA A 11 15.80 6.85 -4.85
C ALA A 11 14.77 5.74 -5.10
N LEU A 12 13.69 6.02 -5.85
CA LEU A 12 12.72 5.00 -6.26
C LEU A 12 13.34 3.97 -7.21
N ALA A 13 14.12 4.41 -8.19
CA ALA A 13 14.80 3.52 -9.13
C ALA A 13 15.85 2.62 -8.42
N SER A 14 16.51 3.14 -7.40
CA SER A 14 17.47 2.36 -6.59
C SER A 14 16.78 1.29 -5.74
N LEU A 15 15.61 1.59 -5.18
CA LEU A 15 14.78 0.62 -4.45
C LEU A 15 14.25 -0.48 -5.38
N VAL A 16 13.81 -0.14 -6.59
CA VAL A 16 13.36 -1.11 -7.58
C VAL A 16 14.52 -2.01 -8.03
N GLY A 17 15.71 -1.46 -8.26
CA GLY A 17 16.89 -2.24 -8.66
C GLY A 17 17.45 -3.15 -7.56
N LEU A 18 17.25 -2.82 -6.28
CA LEU A 18 17.57 -3.71 -5.15
C LEU A 18 16.54 -4.82 -4.99
N ALA A 19 15.26 -4.51 -5.27
CA ALA A 19 14.18 -5.49 -5.28
C ALA A 19 14.38 -6.55 -6.38
N ASP A 20 14.79 -6.14 -7.58
CA ASP A 20 15.08 -7.05 -8.70
C ASP A 20 16.21 -8.06 -8.38
N ARG A 21 17.25 -7.61 -7.70
CA ARG A 21 18.37 -8.51 -7.32
C ARG A 21 18.00 -9.49 -6.21
N ALA A 22 17.15 -9.10 -5.28
CA ALA A 22 16.63 -9.98 -4.25
C ALA A 22 15.64 -11.00 -4.84
N ALA A 23 14.76 -10.56 -5.75
CA ALA A 23 13.76 -11.42 -6.40
C ALA A 23 14.40 -12.52 -7.29
N HIS A 24 15.56 -12.26 -7.89
CA HIS A 24 16.27 -13.27 -8.70
C HIS A 24 16.93 -14.39 -7.86
N ALA A 25 17.12 -14.18 -6.56
CA ALA A 25 17.71 -15.19 -5.65
C ALA A 25 16.62 -16.03 -4.93
N GLU A 26 15.36 -15.62 -5.00
CA GLU A 26 14.25 -16.31 -4.33
C GLU A 26 13.42 -17.15 -5.30
N THR A 27 12.87 -18.25 -4.77
CA THR A 27 11.92 -19.09 -5.50
C THR A 27 10.66 -18.27 -5.83
N ASN A 28 10.34 -18.15 -7.11
CA ASN A 28 9.12 -17.50 -7.56
C ASN A 28 7.92 -18.39 -7.23
N ILE A 29 7.06 -17.93 -6.32
CA ILE A 29 5.85 -18.62 -5.87
C ILE A 29 4.57 -18.09 -6.52
N ASN A 30 4.66 -17.19 -7.46
CA ASN A 30 3.50 -16.55 -8.08
C ASN A 30 2.53 -17.53 -8.76
N LYS A 31 3.02 -18.71 -9.16
CA LYS A 31 2.22 -19.78 -9.76
C LYS A 31 1.92 -20.96 -8.83
N ASP A 32 2.28 -20.81 -7.56
CA ASP A 32 2.04 -21.80 -6.52
C ASP A 32 0.96 -21.25 -5.58
N PRO A 33 -0.33 -21.41 -5.91
CA PRO A 33 -1.41 -21.00 -5.03
C PRO A 33 -1.20 -21.53 -3.62
N ASP A 34 -1.69 -20.81 -2.61
CA ASP A 34 -1.62 -21.23 -1.21
C ASP A 34 -0.20 -21.22 -0.57
N ARG A 35 0.82 -20.74 -1.28
CA ARG A 35 2.20 -20.61 -0.76
C ARG A 35 2.51 -19.23 -0.16
N HIS A 36 1.50 -18.57 0.42
CA HIS A 36 1.63 -17.27 1.06
C HIS A 36 1.24 -17.33 2.55
N PRO A 37 1.59 -16.34 3.37
CA PRO A 37 1.15 -16.28 4.75
C PRO A 37 -0.37 -16.20 4.85
N HIS A 38 -0.99 -17.11 5.62
CA HIS A 38 -2.40 -17.05 5.95
C HIS A 38 -2.60 -16.14 7.15
N TYR A 39 -3.42 -15.11 7.00
CA TYR A 39 -3.82 -14.21 8.06
C TYR A 39 -5.24 -13.70 7.81
N VAL A 40 -5.92 -13.25 8.85
CA VAL A 40 -7.30 -12.78 8.75
C VAL A 40 -7.37 -11.26 8.70
N PHE A 41 -6.44 -10.61 9.38
CA PHE A 41 -6.42 -9.16 9.52
C PHE A 41 -5.00 -8.63 9.39
N GLU A 42 -4.87 -7.49 8.73
CA GLU A 42 -3.63 -6.72 8.64
C GLU A 42 -3.83 -5.36 9.30
N ALA A 43 -2.90 -4.98 10.16
CA ALA A 43 -2.86 -3.68 10.84
C ALA A 43 -1.61 -2.91 10.41
N GLU A 44 -1.77 -1.74 9.80
CA GLU A 44 -0.67 -0.96 9.22
C GLU A 44 -0.68 0.50 9.71
N PRO A 45 0.06 0.85 10.76
CA PRO A 45 0.46 2.23 11.00
C PRO A 45 1.45 2.68 9.93
N HIS A 46 1.28 3.92 9.43
CA HIS A 46 2.14 4.45 8.36
C HIS A 46 2.35 5.97 8.45
N PHE A 47 3.43 6.42 7.84
CA PHE A 47 3.65 7.82 7.49
C PHE A 47 3.15 8.07 6.07
N LEU A 48 2.71 9.31 5.80
CA LEU A 48 2.19 9.68 4.49
C LEU A 48 2.62 11.09 4.06
N LEU A 49 2.56 11.31 2.74
CA LEU A 49 2.62 12.61 2.09
C LEU A 49 1.36 12.79 1.24
N ALA A 50 0.55 13.81 1.54
CA ALA A 50 -0.72 14.06 0.86
C ALA A 50 -1.11 15.55 0.89
N PRO A 51 -2.01 16.01 0.00
CA PRO A 51 -2.36 15.34 -1.25
C PRO A 51 -1.25 15.49 -2.29
N LEU A 52 -1.08 14.51 -3.19
CA LEU A 52 0.01 14.52 -4.18
C LEU A 52 -0.20 15.52 -5.31
N ASP A 53 -1.43 15.95 -5.56
CA ASP A 53 -1.80 16.98 -6.53
C ASP A 53 -1.57 18.40 -6.03
N ALA A 54 -1.24 18.58 -4.75
CA ALA A 54 -0.88 19.89 -4.21
C ALA A 54 0.54 20.31 -4.63
N ARG A 55 0.77 21.60 -4.74
CA ARG A 55 2.11 22.15 -5.00
C ARG A 55 3.13 21.74 -3.94
N THR A 56 2.67 21.52 -2.72
CA THR A 56 3.48 21.07 -1.57
C THR A 56 2.67 20.06 -0.79
N PRO A 57 2.89 18.75 -1.00
CA PRO A 57 2.28 17.72 -0.18
C PRO A 57 2.69 17.89 1.29
N LEU A 58 1.74 17.67 2.18
CA LEU A 58 1.96 17.76 3.63
C LEU A 58 2.30 16.38 4.19
N PRO A 59 3.24 16.32 5.15
CA PRO A 59 3.47 15.09 5.89
C PRO A 59 2.29 14.80 6.83
N GLY A 60 2.05 13.54 7.06
CA GLY A 60 1.00 13.06 7.94
C GLY A 60 1.27 11.66 8.45
N VAL A 61 0.30 11.16 9.19
CA VAL A 61 0.31 9.81 9.73
C VAL A 61 -1.05 9.17 9.46
N GLY A 62 -1.05 7.86 9.38
CA GLY A 62 -2.29 7.13 9.15
C GLY A 62 -2.25 5.71 9.72
N PHE A 63 -3.38 5.07 9.61
CA PHE A 63 -3.56 3.67 9.95
C PHE A 63 -4.45 3.01 8.89
N ARG A 64 -4.06 1.82 8.43
CA ARG A 64 -4.85 0.98 7.55
C ARG A 64 -5.10 -0.36 8.23
N GLY A 65 -6.36 -0.80 8.24
CA GLY A 65 -6.75 -2.16 8.55
C GLY A 65 -7.21 -2.85 7.27
N THR A 66 -6.83 -4.10 7.07
CA THR A 66 -7.32 -4.90 5.95
C THR A 66 -7.83 -6.24 6.46
N VAL A 67 -9.10 -6.55 6.18
CA VAL A 67 -9.69 -7.87 6.43
C VAL A 67 -9.52 -8.70 5.17
N VAL A 68 -8.90 -9.86 5.26
CA VAL A 68 -8.77 -10.79 4.14
C VAL A 68 -10.12 -11.47 3.91
N LEU A 69 -10.65 -11.36 2.70
CA LEU A 69 -11.94 -11.93 2.29
C LEU A 69 -11.76 -13.26 1.57
N ALA A 70 -10.69 -13.39 0.79
CA ALA A 70 -10.33 -14.61 0.09
C ALA A 70 -8.81 -14.80 0.19
N GLN A 71 -8.39 -15.91 0.79
CA GLN A 71 -6.97 -16.26 0.92
C GLN A 71 -6.41 -16.66 -0.46
N ASP A 72 -7.12 -17.53 -1.14
CA ASP A 72 -6.86 -17.88 -2.54
C ASP A 72 -7.73 -16.95 -3.39
N GLY A 73 -7.17 -15.92 -3.96
CA GLY A 73 -7.89 -14.85 -4.65
C GLY A 73 -8.90 -15.31 -5.71
N PHE A 74 -8.98 -14.60 -6.85
CA PHE A 74 -9.95 -14.93 -7.90
C PHE A 74 -9.32 -15.67 -9.08
N ILE A 75 -8.02 -15.93 -9.06
CA ILE A 75 -7.30 -16.52 -10.19
C ILE A 75 -6.61 -17.80 -9.74
N ASP A 76 -7.22 -18.95 -9.98
CA ASP A 76 -6.79 -20.30 -9.56
C ASP A 76 -5.33 -20.68 -9.89
N ARG A 77 -4.67 -19.94 -10.75
CA ARG A 77 -3.29 -20.21 -11.22
C ARG A 77 -2.26 -19.22 -10.72
N ILE A 78 -2.68 -18.27 -9.93
CA ILE A 78 -1.83 -17.19 -9.42
C ILE A 78 -1.95 -17.18 -7.91
N ASN A 79 -0.83 -17.01 -7.25
CA ASN A 79 -0.77 -16.87 -5.80
C ASN A 79 -1.21 -15.44 -5.43
N ASP A 80 -2.49 -15.26 -5.18
CA ASP A 80 -3.10 -13.97 -4.90
C ASP A 80 -4.10 -14.07 -3.74
N SER A 81 -4.36 -12.94 -3.10
CA SER A 81 -5.37 -12.83 -2.05
C SER A 81 -6.14 -11.52 -2.20
N VAL A 82 -7.39 -11.52 -1.72
CA VAL A 82 -8.26 -10.36 -1.79
C VAL A 82 -8.75 -9.96 -0.41
N GLY A 83 -8.70 -8.66 -0.10
CA GLY A 83 -9.13 -8.11 1.15
C GLY A 83 -9.91 -6.81 1.01
N LEU A 84 -10.58 -6.41 2.07
CA LEU A 84 -11.22 -5.11 2.24
C LEU A 84 -10.36 -4.26 3.17
N GLY A 85 -9.79 -3.19 2.62
CA GLY A 85 -8.99 -2.22 3.36
C GLY A 85 -9.83 -1.01 3.77
N PHE A 86 -9.62 -0.53 4.99
CA PHE A 86 -10.20 0.70 5.52
C PHE A 86 -9.22 1.38 6.47
N GLY A 87 -9.35 2.68 6.66
CA GLY A 87 -8.38 3.36 7.51
C GLY A 87 -8.66 4.83 7.71
N VAL A 88 -7.67 5.51 8.25
CA VAL A 88 -7.65 6.95 8.41
C VAL A 88 -6.27 7.48 8.07
N ASP A 89 -6.22 8.50 7.22
CA ASP A 89 -5.02 9.22 6.81
C ASP A 89 -5.18 10.68 7.23
N TYR A 90 -4.28 11.17 8.07
CA TYR A 90 -4.36 12.50 8.67
C TYR A 90 -3.15 13.35 8.28
N THR A 91 -3.42 14.56 7.80
CA THR A 91 -2.46 15.66 7.68
C THR A 91 -2.98 16.86 8.43
N ARG A 92 -2.15 17.90 8.57
CA ARG A 92 -2.53 19.14 9.26
C ARG A 92 -3.83 19.79 8.75
N ASP A 93 -4.14 19.65 7.46
CA ASP A 93 -5.25 20.37 6.82
C ASP A 93 -6.39 19.46 6.38
N ASN A 94 -6.19 18.14 6.37
CA ASN A 94 -7.15 17.19 5.82
C ASN A 94 -7.11 15.83 6.52
N THR A 95 -8.27 15.21 6.60
CA THR A 95 -8.43 13.81 6.99
C THR A 95 -9.09 13.04 5.86
N TRP A 96 -8.57 11.86 5.52
CA TRP A 96 -9.18 10.94 4.57
C TRP A 96 -9.52 9.63 5.27
N ILE A 97 -10.68 9.09 4.93
CA ILE A 97 -11.10 7.74 5.33
C ILE A 97 -11.19 6.91 4.05
N PRO A 98 -10.13 6.20 3.66
CA PRO A 98 -10.16 5.31 2.52
C PRO A 98 -10.90 4.01 2.85
N VAL A 99 -11.67 3.53 1.85
CA VAL A 99 -12.26 2.20 1.80
C VAL A 99 -11.92 1.61 0.44
N VAL A 100 -11.14 0.55 0.42
CA VAL A 100 -10.53 0.00 -0.80
C VAL A 100 -10.66 -1.52 -0.85
N MET A 101 -10.75 -2.07 -2.03
CA MET A 101 -10.51 -3.48 -2.25
C MET A 101 -9.02 -3.67 -2.46
N GLN A 102 -8.36 -4.49 -1.66
CA GLN A 102 -6.95 -4.81 -1.81
C GLN A 102 -6.81 -6.13 -2.55
N TRP A 103 -6.10 -6.11 -3.67
CA TRP A 103 -5.74 -7.30 -4.41
C TRP A 103 -4.22 -7.47 -4.35
N ASN A 104 -3.78 -8.50 -3.65
CA ASN A 104 -2.38 -8.76 -3.36
C ASN A 104 -1.87 -9.94 -4.17
N PHE A 105 -0.69 -9.82 -4.78
CA PHE A 105 -0.03 -10.83 -5.60
C PHE A 105 1.31 -11.18 -4.98
N TRP A 106 1.51 -12.44 -4.64
CA TRP A 106 2.72 -12.94 -4.03
C TRP A 106 3.72 -13.36 -5.09
N LEU A 107 4.87 -12.68 -5.12
CA LEU A 107 5.94 -12.93 -6.10
C LEU A 107 6.97 -13.92 -5.57
N SER A 108 7.25 -13.83 -4.28
CA SER A 108 8.15 -14.72 -3.55
C SER A 108 7.72 -14.85 -2.09
N GLU A 109 8.42 -15.64 -1.29
CA GLU A 109 8.13 -15.77 0.15
C GLU A 109 8.28 -14.45 0.91
N HIS A 110 9.07 -13.49 0.40
CA HIS A 110 9.30 -12.20 1.04
C HIS A 110 8.67 -11.02 0.29
N TRP A 111 8.35 -11.14 -1.00
CA TRP A 111 7.86 -10.03 -1.80
C TRP A 111 6.44 -10.25 -2.29
N SER A 112 5.63 -9.23 -2.11
CA SER A 112 4.33 -9.13 -2.78
C SER A 112 4.10 -7.72 -3.35
N VAL A 113 3.22 -7.63 -4.34
CA VAL A 113 2.72 -6.38 -4.89
C VAL A 113 1.20 -6.37 -4.78
N PHE A 114 0.61 -5.18 -4.71
CA PHE A 114 -0.84 -5.06 -4.57
C PHE A 114 -1.40 -3.86 -5.31
N GLY A 115 -2.70 -3.94 -5.62
CA GLY A 115 -3.52 -2.84 -6.10
C GLY A 115 -4.70 -2.60 -5.17
N GLU A 116 -5.06 -1.32 -4.95
CA GLU A 116 -6.16 -0.93 -4.06
C GLU A 116 -7.06 0.11 -4.74
N PRO A 117 -7.99 -0.29 -5.63
CA PRO A 117 -9.05 0.59 -6.08
C PRO A 117 -10.11 0.79 -5.00
N GLY A 118 -10.71 1.99 -4.93
CA GLY A 118 -11.74 2.27 -3.94
C GLY A 118 -12.23 3.70 -3.90
N ALA A 119 -12.69 4.13 -2.74
CA ALA A 119 -13.12 5.48 -2.46
C ALA A 119 -12.44 6.03 -1.20
N ALA A 120 -12.20 7.33 -1.15
CA ALA A 120 -11.74 8.03 0.02
C ALA A 120 -12.71 9.16 0.38
N PHE A 121 -13.17 9.17 1.62
CA PHE A 121 -14.00 10.25 2.15
C PHE A 121 -13.06 11.31 2.73
N LYS A 122 -13.11 12.52 2.15
CA LYS A 122 -12.26 13.64 2.55
C LYS A 122 -13.03 14.58 3.47
N PHE A 123 -12.38 14.95 4.57
CA PHE A 123 -12.84 15.94 5.55
C PHE A 123 -11.80 17.06 5.62
N GLU A 124 -12.23 18.30 5.43
CA GLU A 124 -11.36 19.48 5.49
C GLU A 124 -11.64 20.28 6.75
N ASP A 125 -10.61 20.59 7.54
CA ASP A 125 -10.74 21.30 8.83
C ASP A 125 -11.24 22.74 8.69
N ARG A 126 -11.19 23.35 7.50
CA ARG A 126 -11.53 24.74 7.25
C ARG A 126 -12.92 25.00 6.66
N GLY A 127 -13.86 24.07 6.86
CA GLY A 127 -15.27 24.31 6.53
C GLY A 127 -15.65 24.15 5.06
N HIS A 128 -14.83 23.46 4.27
CA HIS A 128 -15.20 23.05 2.92
C HIS A 128 -16.05 21.77 2.99
N ALA A 129 -16.87 21.55 1.97
CA ALA A 129 -17.79 20.42 1.94
C ALA A 129 -17.02 19.09 1.95
N ASN A 130 -17.46 18.17 2.83
CA ASN A 130 -17.00 16.78 2.82
C ASN A 130 -17.35 16.17 1.47
N ARG A 131 -16.41 15.42 0.88
CA ARG A 131 -16.64 14.76 -0.40
C ARG A 131 -16.06 13.35 -0.40
N ALA A 132 -16.62 12.52 -1.25
CA ALA A 132 -16.07 11.22 -1.58
C ALA A 132 -15.39 11.31 -2.95
N ASP A 133 -14.14 10.89 -3.01
CA ASP A 133 -13.36 10.83 -4.23
C ASP A 133 -12.99 9.39 -4.55
N PHE A 134 -12.88 9.07 -5.84
CA PHE A 134 -12.26 7.80 -6.24
C PHE A 134 -10.81 7.79 -5.80
N THR A 135 -10.35 6.66 -5.29
CA THR A 135 -8.95 6.46 -4.91
C THR A 135 -8.41 5.20 -5.57
N ILE A 136 -7.14 5.23 -5.89
CA ILE A 136 -6.41 4.08 -6.40
C ILE A 136 -4.99 4.12 -5.87
N TYR A 137 -4.55 3.00 -5.32
CA TYR A 137 -3.17 2.82 -4.89
C TYR A 137 -2.58 1.57 -5.53
N GLY A 138 -1.27 1.59 -5.75
CA GLY A 138 -0.46 0.43 -6.01
C GLY A 138 0.70 0.42 -5.04
N GLY A 139 1.18 -0.77 -4.69
CA GLY A 139 2.27 -0.84 -3.73
C GLY A 139 3.01 -2.16 -3.75
N GLY A 140 4.02 -2.21 -2.90
CA GLY A 140 4.82 -3.40 -2.67
C GLY A 140 5.04 -3.62 -1.19
N ARG A 141 5.26 -4.88 -0.83
CA ARG A 141 5.56 -5.32 0.51
C ARG A 141 6.81 -6.17 0.54
N LEU A 142 7.62 -5.91 1.56
CA LEU A 142 8.74 -6.76 1.92
C LEU A 142 8.46 -7.40 3.28
N ARG A 143 8.30 -8.72 3.31
CA ARG A 143 8.14 -9.48 4.55
C ARG A 143 9.46 -9.53 5.30
N LEU A 144 9.46 -9.01 6.51
CA LEU A 144 10.63 -8.97 7.39
C LEU A 144 10.64 -10.16 8.36
N THR A 145 9.44 -10.56 8.79
CA THR A 145 9.21 -11.71 9.66
C THR A 145 7.89 -12.39 9.24
N ASP A 146 7.53 -13.50 9.88
CA ASP A 146 6.26 -14.21 9.59
C ASP A 146 5.02 -13.33 9.85
N ARG A 147 5.14 -12.29 10.66
CA ARG A 147 4.03 -11.43 11.08
C ARG A 147 4.22 -9.95 10.80
N ALA A 148 5.36 -9.54 10.23
CA ALA A 148 5.64 -8.12 9.99
C ALA A 148 6.18 -7.90 8.58
N THR A 149 5.61 -6.92 7.90
CA THR A 149 6.02 -6.49 6.57
C THR A 149 6.31 -4.99 6.54
N LEU A 150 7.27 -4.58 5.73
CA LEU A 150 7.45 -3.19 5.33
C LEU A 150 6.56 -2.96 4.11
N THR A 151 5.70 -1.96 4.16
CA THR A 151 4.74 -1.64 3.09
C THR A 151 5.04 -0.25 2.52
N LEU A 152 5.14 -0.16 1.21
CA LEU A 152 5.20 1.09 0.47
C LEU A 152 4.00 1.16 -0.48
N ARG A 153 3.30 2.30 -0.46
CA ARG A 153 2.09 2.52 -1.26
C ARG A 153 2.17 3.86 -1.97
N VAL A 154 1.83 3.86 -3.24
CA VAL A 154 1.80 5.06 -4.09
C VAL A 154 0.44 5.12 -4.78
N GLY A 155 -0.21 6.27 -4.72
CA GLY A 155 -1.50 6.46 -5.38
C GLY A 155 -2.13 7.81 -5.04
N TYR A 156 -3.40 7.95 -5.34
CA TYR A 156 -4.15 9.15 -4.99
C TYR A 156 -5.04 8.85 -3.76
N PRO A 157 -5.03 9.71 -2.73
CA PRO A 157 -4.38 11.03 -2.69
C PRO A 157 -2.96 11.05 -2.11
N ALA A 158 -2.36 9.91 -1.71
CA ALA A 158 -1.16 9.91 -0.90
C ALA A 158 -0.08 8.90 -1.37
N VAL A 159 1.15 9.17 -0.96
CA VAL A 159 2.21 8.14 -0.84
C VAL A 159 2.34 7.79 0.63
N THR A 160 2.40 6.49 0.95
CA THR A 160 2.56 6.01 2.33
C THR A 160 3.72 5.04 2.45
N ALA A 161 4.35 5.04 3.63
CA ALA A 161 5.34 4.05 4.02
C ALA A 161 5.08 3.64 5.47
N GLY A 162 4.93 2.34 5.72
CA GLY A 162 4.53 1.81 7.01
C GLY A 162 4.96 0.39 7.27
N PHE A 163 4.59 -0.09 8.43
CA PHE A 163 4.78 -1.48 8.83
C PHE A 163 3.42 -2.13 8.98
N SER A 164 3.24 -3.26 8.31
CA SER A 164 2.02 -4.05 8.45
C SER A 164 2.27 -5.25 9.35
N PHE A 165 1.32 -5.51 10.24
CA PHE A 165 1.30 -6.67 11.13
C PHE A 165 0.21 -7.63 10.66
N LEU A 166 0.60 -8.86 10.34
CA LEU A 166 -0.29 -9.93 9.89
C LEU A 166 -0.81 -10.71 11.11
N LEU A 167 -2.14 -10.73 11.32
CA LEU A 167 -2.81 -11.25 12.51
C LEU A 167 -3.85 -12.32 12.18
#